data_984248b1fb44190a9cd28521b9641f93
#
_entry.id   984248b1fb44190a9cd28521b9641f93
#
_cell.length_a   1.000
_cell.length_b   1.000
_cell.length_c   1.000
_cell.angle_alpha   90.00
_cell.angle_beta   90.00
_cell.angle_gamma   90.00
#
_symmetry.space_group_name_H-M   'P 1'
#
loop_
_entity.id
_entity.type
_entity.pdbx_description
1 polymer ?
#
loop_
_entity_poly.entity_id
_entity_poly.type
_entity_poly.pdbx_seq_one_letter_code
_entity_poly.pdbx_strand_id
1 'polypeptide(L)'
;VAEIRPNGPDVKTIVLKSEDGAPLAPFRAGQYVSVTAHIGETVTTRAYSLSGSPAWAKRGEYNIAVRRDPNGFVSPWVQDTWQVGQKLTISGPQGQLYYERLRDAKKVVALAGGVGITPFMAMARALRDGLEDFDLTIIYGSRTEAGIVYKKELEEVAAACDKVHVVHVLSDEEKEGY
;
A
#
# COMPACT_ATOMS: atom_id res chain seq x y z
N VAL A 1 -9.95 6.14 -11.17
CA VAL A 1 -10.37 5.46 -9.93
C VAL A 1 -11.40 4.41 -10.28
N ALA A 2 -11.08 3.14 -10.06
CA ALA A 2 -11.99 2.02 -10.34
C ALA A 2 -12.79 1.58 -9.12
N GLU A 3 -12.22 1.71 -7.93
CA GLU A 3 -12.85 1.33 -6.68
C GLU A 3 -12.24 2.12 -5.50
N ILE A 4 -13.03 2.33 -4.46
CA ILE A 4 -12.60 2.92 -3.19
C ILE A 4 -13.10 2.02 -2.08
N ARG A 5 -12.19 1.49 -1.24
CA ARG A 5 -12.50 0.61 -0.12
C ARG A 5 -12.10 1.25 1.21
N PRO A 6 -12.95 1.24 2.23
CA PRO A 6 -12.51 1.54 3.59
C PRO A 6 -11.41 0.55 4.02
N ASN A 7 -10.40 1.06 4.73
CA ASN A 7 -9.27 0.25 5.20
C ASN A 7 -8.82 0.74 6.59
N GLY A 8 -9.72 0.70 7.54
CA GLY A 8 -9.60 1.31 8.86
C GLY A 8 -10.37 2.63 8.95
N PRO A 9 -10.35 3.29 10.11
CA PRO A 9 -11.21 4.45 10.39
C PRO A 9 -10.85 5.70 9.57
N ASP A 10 -9.59 5.88 9.21
CA ASP A 10 -9.06 7.08 8.56
C ASP A 10 -8.30 6.79 7.25
N VAL A 11 -8.37 5.55 6.74
CA VAL A 11 -7.67 5.11 5.54
C VAL A 11 -8.65 4.60 4.49
N LYS A 12 -8.43 4.98 3.24
CA LYS A 12 -9.08 4.38 2.07
C LYS A 12 -8.04 3.75 1.15
N THR A 13 -8.33 2.54 0.70
CA THR A 13 -7.61 1.93 -0.42
C THR A 13 -8.28 2.37 -1.72
N ILE A 14 -7.49 2.94 -2.62
CA ILE A 14 -7.93 3.41 -3.93
C ILE A 14 -7.38 2.45 -4.98
N VAL A 15 -8.28 1.82 -5.72
CA VAL A 15 -7.93 0.98 -6.87
C VAL A 15 -7.92 1.87 -8.12
N LEU A 16 -6.78 1.92 -8.76
CA LEU A 16 -6.58 2.65 -10.02
C LEU A 16 -6.52 1.65 -11.17
N LYS A 17 -7.20 1.95 -12.26
CA LYS A 17 -7.10 1.17 -13.49
C LYS A 17 -6.75 2.06 -14.67
N SER A 18 -6.04 1.49 -15.66
CA SER A 18 -5.86 2.14 -16.94
C SER A 18 -7.23 2.38 -17.60
N GLU A 19 -7.38 3.50 -18.28
CA GLU A 19 -8.66 3.90 -18.90
C GLU A 19 -9.04 2.98 -20.06
N ASP A 20 -8.05 2.54 -20.82
CA ASP A 20 -8.19 1.69 -22.01
C ASP A 20 -8.04 0.19 -21.71
N GLY A 21 -7.85 -0.19 -20.45
CA GLY A 21 -7.60 -1.57 -20.03
C GLY A 21 -6.20 -2.09 -20.36
N ALA A 22 -5.31 -1.23 -20.92
CA ALA A 22 -3.94 -1.60 -21.22
C ALA A 22 -3.13 -1.88 -19.92
N PRO A 23 -2.07 -2.70 -20.00
CA PRO A 23 -1.15 -2.88 -18.90
C PRO A 23 -0.58 -1.54 -18.43
N LEU A 24 -0.45 -1.38 -17.13
CA LEU A 24 0.31 -0.29 -16.51
C LEU A 24 1.80 -0.64 -16.49
N ALA A 25 2.64 0.37 -16.29
CA ALA A 25 4.08 0.17 -16.19
C ALA A 25 4.40 -0.86 -15.08
N PRO A 26 5.28 -1.83 -15.32
CA PRO A 26 5.69 -2.78 -14.30
C PRO A 26 6.39 -2.06 -13.14
N PHE A 27 6.24 -2.58 -11.93
CA PHE A 27 6.89 -2.04 -10.76
C PHE A 27 7.47 -3.15 -9.87
N ARG A 28 8.40 -2.79 -9.00
CA ARG A 28 8.91 -3.65 -7.95
C ARG A 28 8.17 -3.37 -6.64
N ALA A 29 7.86 -4.41 -5.89
CA ALA A 29 7.18 -4.28 -4.60
C ALA A 29 7.94 -3.33 -3.66
N GLY A 30 7.26 -2.30 -3.17
CA GLY A 30 7.85 -1.23 -2.37
C GLY A 30 8.00 0.12 -3.09
N GLN A 31 7.87 0.15 -4.43
CA GLN A 31 7.85 1.40 -5.20
C GLN A 31 6.54 2.18 -5.00
N TYR A 32 6.56 3.45 -5.40
CA TYR A 32 5.45 4.39 -5.31
C TYR A 32 5.16 5.06 -6.64
N VAL A 33 4.00 5.67 -6.74
CA VAL A 33 3.64 6.61 -7.81
C VAL A 33 3.37 7.99 -7.21
N SER A 34 3.65 9.05 -7.97
CA SER A 34 3.24 10.41 -7.62
C SER A 34 1.90 10.69 -8.27
N VAL A 35 0.94 11.15 -7.48
CA VAL A 35 -0.38 11.55 -7.96
C VAL A 35 -0.47 13.06 -8.00
N THR A 36 -0.84 13.63 -9.15
CA THR A 36 -1.08 15.06 -9.31
C THR A 36 -2.50 15.39 -8.82
N ALA A 37 -2.58 16.32 -7.89
CA ALA A 37 -3.84 16.84 -7.33
C ALA A 37 -4.04 18.30 -7.77
N HIS A 38 -5.23 18.58 -8.31
CA HIS A 38 -5.68 19.93 -8.64
C HIS A 38 -6.73 20.35 -7.60
N ILE A 39 -6.36 21.25 -6.71
CA ILE A 39 -7.19 21.70 -5.58
C ILE A 39 -7.39 23.20 -5.68
N GLY A 40 -8.53 23.65 -6.22
CA GLY A 40 -8.72 25.03 -6.60
C GLY A 40 -7.70 25.45 -7.65
N GLU A 41 -6.95 26.52 -7.39
CA GLU A 41 -5.88 27.01 -8.27
C GLU A 41 -4.53 26.33 -8.00
N THR A 42 -4.43 25.50 -6.95
CA THR A 42 -3.19 24.85 -6.56
C THR A 42 -3.00 23.51 -7.28
N VAL A 43 -1.86 23.34 -7.94
CA VAL A 43 -1.42 22.05 -8.48
C VAL A 43 -0.28 21.53 -7.63
N THR A 44 -0.43 20.33 -7.11
CA THR A 44 0.58 19.70 -6.25
C THR A 44 0.65 18.20 -6.50
N THR A 45 1.71 17.55 -6.03
CA THR A 45 1.87 16.10 -6.14
C THR A 45 2.09 15.47 -4.77
N ARG A 46 1.65 14.22 -4.62
CA ARG A 46 1.94 13.38 -3.45
C ARG A 46 2.34 11.98 -3.89
N ALA A 47 3.36 11.46 -3.23
CA ALA A 47 3.81 10.09 -3.42
C ALA A 47 2.95 9.13 -2.61
N TYR A 48 2.52 8.05 -3.24
CA TYR A 48 1.79 6.95 -2.60
C TYR A 48 2.42 5.63 -2.98
N SER A 49 2.86 4.87 -1.99
CA SER A 49 3.40 3.53 -2.22
C SER A 49 2.33 2.64 -2.85
N LEU A 50 2.75 1.86 -3.83
CA LEU A 50 1.90 0.84 -4.43
C LEU A 50 1.75 -0.30 -3.44
N SER A 51 0.51 -0.62 -3.06
CA SER A 51 0.20 -1.69 -2.12
C SER A 51 -0.27 -2.99 -2.78
N GLY A 52 -0.63 -2.93 -4.07
CA GLY A 52 -1.00 -4.08 -4.88
C GLY A 52 0.15 -5.04 -5.17
N SER A 53 -0.16 -6.23 -5.67
CA SER A 53 0.88 -7.10 -6.23
C SER A 53 1.43 -6.51 -7.53
N PRO A 54 2.77 -6.60 -7.78
CA PRO A 54 3.35 -6.22 -9.07
C PRO A 54 2.73 -6.94 -10.28
N ALA A 55 2.21 -8.16 -10.08
CA ALA A 55 1.50 -8.89 -11.13
C ALA A 55 0.26 -8.15 -11.65
N TRP A 56 -0.37 -7.31 -10.82
CA TRP A 56 -1.61 -6.63 -11.18
C TRP A 56 -1.41 -5.52 -12.21
N ALA A 57 -0.19 -5.00 -12.35
CA ALA A 57 0.15 -4.04 -13.40
C ALA A 57 -0.14 -4.58 -14.81
N LYS A 58 0.06 -5.89 -15.04
CA LYS A 58 -0.24 -6.55 -16.31
C LYS A 58 -1.72 -6.50 -16.70
N ARG A 59 -2.62 -6.42 -15.72
CA ARG A 59 -4.07 -6.26 -15.92
C ARG A 59 -4.55 -4.82 -15.78
N GLY A 60 -3.60 -3.86 -15.85
CA GLY A 60 -3.89 -2.43 -15.81
C GLY A 60 -4.30 -1.91 -14.43
N GLU A 61 -3.84 -2.53 -13.33
CA GLU A 61 -4.28 -2.19 -11.97
C GLU A 61 -3.13 -1.80 -11.05
N TYR A 62 -3.32 -0.68 -10.32
CA TYR A 62 -2.52 -0.27 -9.17
C TYR A 62 -3.42 -0.02 -7.95
N ASN A 63 -2.91 -0.30 -6.77
CA ASN A 63 -3.58 0.03 -5.51
C ASN A 63 -2.69 0.96 -4.68
N ILE A 64 -3.29 2.01 -4.14
CA ILE A 64 -2.66 2.91 -3.18
C ILE A 64 -3.54 3.02 -1.93
N ALA A 65 -2.96 3.36 -0.79
CA ALA A 65 -3.73 3.68 0.41
C ALA A 65 -3.49 5.13 0.82
N VAL A 66 -4.56 5.83 1.13
CA VAL A 66 -4.52 7.24 1.54
C VAL A 66 -5.10 7.37 2.93
N ARG A 67 -4.25 7.75 3.89
CA ARG A 67 -4.67 8.10 5.24
C ARG A 67 -5.08 9.56 5.30
N ARG A 68 -6.20 9.86 5.97
CA ARG A 68 -6.61 11.22 6.25
C ARG A 68 -5.71 11.82 7.33
N ASP A 69 -4.99 12.87 6.99
CA ASP A 69 -4.35 13.76 7.95
C ASP A 69 -5.29 14.97 8.13
N PRO A 70 -5.89 15.18 9.32
CA PRO A 70 -6.83 16.27 9.52
C PRO A 70 -6.21 17.66 9.30
N ASN A 71 -4.89 17.78 9.46
CA ASN A 71 -4.14 19.02 9.22
C ASN A 71 -3.49 19.05 7.83
N GLY A 72 -3.68 18.00 7.03
CA GLY A 72 -3.12 17.89 5.70
C GLY A 72 -3.92 18.68 4.66
N PHE A 73 -3.25 19.11 3.58
CA PHE A 73 -3.91 19.81 2.48
C PHE A 73 -4.51 18.85 1.44
N VAL A 74 -3.79 17.78 1.11
CA VAL A 74 -4.16 16.87 0.01
C VAL A 74 -5.01 15.69 0.51
N SER A 75 -4.64 15.03 1.62
CA SER A 75 -5.31 13.81 2.05
C SER A 75 -6.77 14.02 2.49
N PRO A 76 -7.17 15.12 3.15
CA PRO A 76 -8.59 15.39 3.37
C PRO A 76 -9.34 15.60 2.05
N TRP A 77 -8.77 16.37 1.11
CA TRP A 77 -9.39 16.56 -0.20
C TRP A 77 -9.58 15.23 -0.95
N VAL A 78 -8.57 14.36 -0.97
CA VAL A 78 -8.69 13.01 -1.55
C VAL A 78 -9.83 12.22 -0.89
N GLN A 79 -9.87 12.21 0.43
CA GLN A 79 -10.87 11.47 1.20
C GLN A 79 -12.30 11.97 0.98
N ASP A 80 -12.46 13.27 0.76
CA ASP A 80 -13.77 13.93 0.67
C ASP A 80 -14.30 14.01 -0.77
N THR A 81 -13.40 14.06 -1.78
CA THR A 81 -13.80 14.38 -3.16
C THR A 81 -13.57 13.27 -4.17
N TRP A 82 -12.64 12.35 -3.91
CA TRP A 82 -12.40 11.29 -4.88
C TRP A 82 -13.56 10.31 -4.94
N GLN A 83 -13.93 9.95 -6.14
CA GLN A 83 -15.04 9.05 -6.43
C GLN A 83 -14.68 8.07 -7.55
N VAL A 84 -15.39 6.96 -7.62
CA VAL A 84 -15.28 5.98 -8.70
C VAL A 84 -15.59 6.67 -10.04
N GLY A 85 -14.81 6.37 -11.06
CA GLY A 85 -14.89 6.99 -12.38
C GLY A 85 -14.00 8.23 -12.55
N GLN A 86 -13.47 8.80 -11.46
CA GLN A 86 -12.58 9.96 -11.55
C GLN A 86 -11.27 9.60 -12.25
N LYS A 87 -10.85 10.46 -13.19
CA LYS A 87 -9.55 10.37 -13.84
C LYS A 87 -8.48 11.05 -13.01
N LEU A 88 -7.33 10.42 -12.91
CA LEU A 88 -6.17 10.93 -12.18
C LEU A 88 -4.94 10.91 -13.09
N THR A 89 -4.07 11.90 -12.91
CA THR A 89 -2.74 11.90 -13.50
C THR A 89 -1.74 11.35 -12.49
N ILE A 90 -1.05 10.28 -12.85
CA ILE A 90 -0.03 9.65 -12.02
C ILE A 90 1.30 9.52 -12.77
N SER A 91 2.41 9.50 -12.04
CA SER A 91 3.71 9.17 -12.61
C SER A 91 3.82 7.67 -12.92
N GLY A 92 4.86 7.28 -13.64
CA GLY A 92 5.35 5.90 -13.59
C GLY A 92 5.86 5.54 -12.18
N PRO A 93 6.05 4.23 -11.89
CA PRO A 93 6.60 3.77 -10.61
C PRO A 93 8.02 4.28 -10.36
N GLN A 94 8.27 4.69 -9.13
CA GLN A 94 9.54 5.26 -8.66
C GLN A 94 9.92 4.71 -7.29
N GLY A 95 11.14 4.99 -6.83
CA GLY A 95 11.62 4.63 -5.50
C GLY A 95 12.54 3.41 -5.50
N GLN A 96 13.32 3.30 -4.42
CA GLN A 96 14.35 2.29 -4.24
C GLN A 96 14.10 1.37 -3.04
N LEU A 97 12.96 1.49 -2.36
CA LEU A 97 12.55 0.61 -1.28
C LEU A 97 11.98 -0.69 -1.88
N TYR A 98 12.85 -1.56 -2.39
CA TYR A 98 12.51 -2.87 -2.88
C TYR A 98 13.61 -3.88 -2.54
N TYR A 99 13.25 -5.14 -2.43
CA TYR A 99 14.20 -6.21 -2.24
C TYR A 99 15.08 -6.36 -3.48
N GLU A 100 16.41 -6.43 -3.27
CA GLU A 100 17.38 -6.66 -4.34
C GLU A 100 18.25 -7.87 -4.01
N ARG A 101 18.05 -8.94 -4.75
CA ARG A 101 18.64 -10.26 -4.50
C ARG A 101 20.17 -10.24 -4.37
N LEU A 102 20.84 -9.35 -5.07
CA LEU A 102 22.31 -9.28 -5.03
C LEU A 102 22.83 -8.37 -3.90
N ARG A 103 21.97 -7.54 -3.32
CA ARG A 103 22.32 -6.59 -2.26
C ARG A 103 21.84 -7.06 -0.89
N ASP A 104 20.63 -7.62 -0.83
CA ASP A 104 19.93 -7.81 0.42
C ASP A 104 19.97 -9.27 0.88
N ALA A 105 19.97 -9.45 2.20
CA ALA A 105 19.86 -10.76 2.81
C ALA A 105 18.49 -11.40 2.54
N LYS A 106 18.44 -12.72 2.48
CA LYS A 106 17.19 -13.47 2.29
C LYS A 106 16.22 -13.35 3.46
N LYS A 107 16.66 -12.95 4.63
CA LYS A 107 15.81 -12.68 5.80
C LYS A 107 15.69 -11.17 5.97
N VAL A 108 14.51 -10.66 5.77
CA VAL A 108 14.18 -9.22 5.82
C VAL A 108 13.24 -8.96 6.97
N VAL A 109 13.57 -7.98 7.79
CA VAL A 109 12.67 -7.45 8.83
C VAL A 109 12.19 -6.08 8.40
N ALA A 110 10.88 -5.92 8.29
CA ALA A 110 10.22 -4.67 7.98
C ALA A 110 9.61 -4.07 9.26
N LEU A 111 9.90 -2.80 9.53
CA LEU A 111 9.27 -2.04 10.62
C LEU A 111 8.23 -1.12 10.00
N ALA A 112 6.96 -1.37 10.29
CA ALA A 112 5.85 -0.60 9.76
C ALA A 112 5.05 0.09 10.86
N GLY A 113 4.54 1.28 10.57
CA GLY A 113 3.62 2.02 11.44
C GLY A 113 2.43 2.56 10.67
N GLY A 114 1.21 2.25 11.09
CA GLY A 114 -0.03 2.72 10.45
C GLY A 114 -0.02 2.51 8.94
N VAL A 115 -0.29 3.56 8.14
CA VAL A 115 -0.31 3.48 6.66
C VAL A 115 1.06 3.19 6.03
N GLY A 116 2.16 3.28 6.80
CA GLY A 116 3.50 2.87 6.35
C GLY A 116 3.64 1.38 6.03
N ILE A 117 2.61 0.58 6.29
CA ILE A 117 2.51 -0.82 5.88
C ILE A 117 2.44 -1.02 4.35
N THR A 118 2.03 0.01 3.60
CA THR A 118 1.72 -0.09 2.16
C THR A 118 2.82 -0.71 1.29
N PRO A 119 4.10 -0.32 1.37
CA PRO A 119 5.16 -0.96 0.58
C PRO A 119 5.39 -2.43 0.98
N PHE A 120 5.26 -2.75 2.26
CA PHE A 120 5.44 -4.11 2.77
C PHE A 120 4.25 -5.02 2.43
N MET A 121 3.04 -4.45 2.32
CA MET A 121 1.89 -5.18 1.78
C MET A 121 2.12 -5.60 0.33
N ALA A 122 2.74 -4.75 -0.49
CA ALA A 122 3.13 -5.12 -1.85
C ALA A 122 4.20 -6.23 -1.87
N MET A 123 5.18 -6.18 -0.96
CA MET A 123 6.20 -7.23 -0.82
C MET A 123 5.58 -8.55 -0.39
N ALA A 124 4.69 -8.53 0.60
CA ALA A 124 3.98 -9.73 1.05
C ALA A 124 3.15 -10.36 -0.08
N ARG A 125 2.43 -9.54 -0.86
CA ARG A 125 1.69 -10.01 -2.04
C ARG A 125 2.61 -10.55 -3.14
N ALA A 126 3.78 -9.92 -3.36
CA ALA A 126 4.76 -10.40 -4.33
C ALA A 126 5.34 -11.79 -3.93
N LEU A 127 5.59 -12.01 -2.65
CA LEU A 127 6.04 -13.32 -2.12
C LEU A 127 4.95 -14.37 -2.28
N ARG A 128 3.70 -14.08 -1.90
CA ARG A 128 2.56 -14.99 -2.09
C ARG A 128 2.37 -15.38 -3.57
N ASP A 129 2.54 -14.42 -4.47
CA ASP A 129 2.35 -14.61 -5.91
C ASP A 129 3.59 -15.24 -6.59
N GLY A 130 4.65 -15.59 -5.82
CA GLY A 130 5.87 -16.23 -6.33
C GLY A 130 6.74 -15.32 -7.19
N LEU A 131 6.59 -14.01 -7.07
CA LEU A 131 7.38 -13.03 -7.83
C LEU A 131 8.70 -12.68 -7.16
N GLU A 132 8.82 -12.96 -5.87
CA GLU A 132 10.01 -12.72 -5.05
C GLU A 132 10.34 -13.97 -4.22
N ASP A 133 11.60 -14.06 -3.76
CA ASP A 133 12.09 -15.22 -3.00
C ASP A 133 12.96 -14.75 -1.82
N PHE A 134 12.32 -14.31 -0.74
CA PHE A 134 12.95 -13.98 0.55
C PHE A 134 11.97 -14.20 1.70
N ASP A 135 12.45 -14.29 2.94
CA ASP A 135 11.63 -14.38 4.14
C ASP A 135 11.37 -12.96 4.67
N LEU A 136 10.09 -12.61 4.84
CA LEU A 136 9.65 -11.30 5.30
C LEU A 136 8.99 -11.41 6.66
N THR A 137 9.60 -10.79 7.67
CA THR A 137 8.97 -10.57 8.97
C THR A 137 8.56 -9.11 9.09
N ILE A 138 7.28 -8.83 9.24
CA ILE A 138 6.74 -7.48 9.43
C ILE A 138 6.42 -7.27 10.89
N ILE A 139 7.13 -6.36 11.56
CA ILE A 139 6.76 -5.84 12.88
C ILE A 139 5.92 -4.60 12.65
N TYR A 140 4.63 -4.70 12.98
CA TYR A 140 3.65 -3.71 12.57
C TYR A 140 2.98 -3.03 13.76
N GLY A 141 3.37 -1.78 14.00
CA GLY A 141 2.81 -0.91 15.03
C GLY A 141 1.51 -0.24 14.57
N SER A 142 0.49 -0.34 15.40
CA SER A 142 -0.78 0.38 15.25
C SER A 142 -1.24 0.90 16.61
N ARG A 143 -2.09 1.92 16.65
CA ARG A 143 -2.61 2.42 17.93
C ARG A 143 -3.56 1.43 18.56
N THR A 144 -4.53 0.98 17.76
CA THR A 144 -5.57 0.02 18.16
C THR A 144 -5.72 -1.05 17.09
N GLU A 145 -6.35 -2.16 17.45
CA GLU A 145 -6.65 -3.22 16.47
C GLU A 145 -7.51 -2.72 15.31
N ALA A 146 -8.53 -1.90 15.59
CA ALA A 146 -9.39 -1.31 14.57
C ALA A 146 -8.63 -0.39 13.59
N GLY A 147 -7.49 0.16 14.02
CA GLY A 147 -6.60 1.00 13.22
C GLY A 147 -5.58 0.24 12.37
N ILE A 148 -5.55 -1.09 12.42
CA ILE A 148 -4.63 -1.90 11.62
C ILE A 148 -5.07 -1.88 10.15
N VAL A 149 -4.28 -1.19 9.32
CA VAL A 149 -4.51 -1.12 7.88
C VAL A 149 -4.13 -2.46 7.23
N TYR A 150 -4.97 -2.98 6.34
CA TYR A 150 -4.81 -4.29 5.67
C TYR A 150 -4.79 -5.49 6.63
N LYS A 151 -5.40 -5.42 7.82
CA LYS A 151 -5.35 -6.52 8.79
C LYS A 151 -5.73 -7.85 8.16
N LYS A 152 -6.93 -7.93 7.61
CA LYS A 152 -7.47 -9.15 7.00
C LYS A 152 -6.60 -9.65 5.85
N GLU A 153 -6.20 -8.75 4.96
CA GLU A 153 -5.37 -9.11 3.80
C GLU A 153 -3.97 -9.59 4.21
N LEU A 154 -3.39 -9.01 5.26
CA LEU A 154 -2.10 -9.48 5.79
C LEU A 154 -2.22 -10.86 6.41
N GLU A 155 -3.28 -11.12 7.18
CA GLU A 155 -3.57 -12.43 7.76
C GLU A 155 -3.77 -13.48 6.65
N GLU A 156 -4.53 -13.16 5.60
CA GLU A 156 -4.75 -14.03 4.45
C GLU A 156 -3.44 -14.34 3.69
N VAL A 157 -2.59 -13.34 3.50
CA VAL A 157 -1.30 -13.53 2.83
C VAL A 157 -0.35 -14.36 3.69
N ALA A 158 -0.26 -14.09 5.00
CA ALA A 158 0.58 -14.86 5.92
C ALA A 158 0.13 -16.32 6.03
N ALA A 159 -1.18 -16.57 6.02
CA ALA A 159 -1.72 -17.93 6.01
C ALA A 159 -1.45 -18.70 4.69
N ALA A 160 -1.31 -17.97 3.57
CA ALA A 160 -1.09 -18.55 2.24
C ALA A 160 0.40 -18.64 1.83
N CYS A 161 1.31 -18.06 2.60
CA CYS A 161 2.74 -17.97 2.25
C CYS A 161 3.62 -18.02 3.51
N ASP A 162 4.30 -19.13 3.69
CA ASP A 162 5.20 -19.45 4.83
C ASP A 162 6.43 -18.51 4.94
N LYS A 163 6.68 -17.72 3.90
CA LYS A 163 7.74 -16.70 3.90
C LYS A 163 7.29 -15.36 4.48
N VAL A 164 6.01 -15.22 4.81
CA VAL A 164 5.47 -13.95 5.34
C VAL A 164 5.02 -14.14 6.78
N HIS A 165 5.65 -13.40 7.69
CA HIS A 165 5.33 -13.41 9.11
C HIS A 165 4.93 -12.01 9.53
N VAL A 166 3.85 -11.88 10.29
CA VAL A 166 3.36 -10.58 10.77
C VAL A 166 3.25 -10.62 12.30
N VAL A 167 3.89 -9.65 12.94
CA VAL A 167 3.82 -9.41 14.37
C VAL A 167 3.17 -8.05 14.56
N HIS A 168 1.97 -8.01 15.10
CA HIS A 168 1.29 -6.76 15.44
C HIS A 168 1.72 -6.27 16.82
N VAL A 169 1.84 -4.96 16.96
CA VAL A 169 2.10 -4.27 18.23
C VAL A 169 1.10 -3.14 18.37
N LEU A 170 0.36 -3.09 19.47
CA LEU A 170 -0.59 -2.02 19.76
C LEU A 170 0.00 -1.06 20.79
N SER A 171 -0.16 0.27 20.59
CA SER A 171 0.35 1.29 21.49
C SER A 171 -0.69 1.86 22.46
N ASP A 172 -1.95 1.89 22.08
CA ASP A 172 -3.04 2.56 22.80
C ASP A 172 -4.10 1.54 23.27
N GLU A 173 -3.84 0.25 23.12
CA GLU A 173 -4.75 -0.84 23.47
C GLU A 173 -3.95 -2.04 24.00
N GLU A 174 -4.33 -2.57 25.17
CA GLU A 174 -3.81 -3.84 25.67
C GLU A 174 -4.72 -4.98 25.20
N LYS A 175 -4.16 -5.90 24.44
CA LYS A 175 -4.89 -7.05 23.91
C LYS A 175 -3.99 -8.28 23.82
N GLU A 176 -4.49 -9.41 24.31
CA GLU A 176 -3.76 -10.69 24.22
C GLU A 176 -3.52 -11.07 22.74
N GLY A 177 -2.30 -11.48 22.44
CA GLY A 177 -1.89 -11.88 21.10
C GLY A 177 -1.34 -10.75 20.21
N TYR A 178 -1.13 -9.54 20.80
CA TYR A 178 -0.59 -8.37 20.10
C TYR A 178 0.66 -7.84 20.77
#